data_a11928a6e192f8983be4ec2422bfa701
#
_entry.id   a11928a6e192f8983be4ec2422bfa701
#
_cell.length_a   1.000
_cell.length_b   1.000
_cell.length_c   1.000
_cell.angle_alpha   90.00
_cell.angle_beta   90.00
_cell.angle_gamma   90.00
#
_symmetry.space_group_name_H-M   'P 1'
#
loop_
_entity.id
_entity.type
_entity.pdbx_description
1 polymer ?
#
loop_
_entity_poly.entity_id
_entity_poly.type
_entity_poly.pdbx_seq_one_letter_code
_entity_poly.pdbx_strand_id
1 'polypeptide(L)'
;NGLIVIPDYSFDNHPKIDILIIPGGEGTKNEIKKKKVMEWIERTQASADVMATVCSGARIPAVLGLLDGLEATTHHSVIDDVKKLATGVTIDHTKRFVDNGKIMTSGGISAGIDLSLHIVKKLYGEKVAEKTMEYMEYGEAAPKNH
;
A
#
# COMPACT_ATOMS: atom_id res chain seq x y z
N ASN A 1 -2.75 -20.98 -3.81
CA ASN A 1 -3.85 -20.99 -2.82
C ASN A 1 -5.23 -21.24 -3.45
N GLY A 2 -5.34 -21.42 -4.77
CA GLY A 2 -6.55 -21.88 -5.45
C GLY A 2 -7.67 -20.84 -5.65
N LEU A 3 -7.57 -19.63 -5.11
CA LEU A 3 -8.54 -18.57 -5.37
C LEU A 3 -8.32 -17.99 -6.77
N ILE A 4 -9.37 -18.07 -7.60
CA ILE A 4 -9.40 -17.45 -8.92
C ILE A 4 -10.04 -16.07 -8.80
N VAL A 5 -9.33 -15.03 -9.25
CA VAL A 5 -9.81 -13.66 -9.29
C VAL A 5 -9.89 -13.22 -10.75
N ILE A 6 -11.03 -12.66 -11.14
CA ILE A 6 -11.24 -12.08 -12.47
C ILE A 6 -11.21 -10.56 -12.28
N PRO A 7 -10.26 -9.83 -12.91
CA PRO A 7 -10.22 -8.38 -12.81
C PRO A 7 -11.30 -7.73 -13.68
N ASP A 8 -11.86 -6.61 -13.23
CA ASP A 8 -12.81 -5.80 -14.03
C ASP A 8 -12.08 -5.06 -15.16
N TYR A 9 -10.82 -4.72 -14.96
CA TYR A 9 -10.01 -3.93 -15.90
C TYR A 9 -8.63 -4.54 -16.11
N SER A 10 -8.02 -4.17 -17.22
CA SER A 10 -6.61 -4.47 -17.51
C SER A 10 -5.76 -3.18 -17.49
N PHE A 11 -4.45 -3.31 -17.67
CA PHE A 11 -3.55 -2.17 -17.79
C PHE A 11 -3.85 -1.25 -19.00
N ASP A 12 -4.59 -1.76 -19.99
CA ASP A 12 -4.85 -1.06 -21.24
C ASP A 12 -6.27 -0.47 -21.30
N ASN A 13 -7.18 -0.83 -20.37
CA ASN A 13 -8.60 -0.42 -20.43
C ASN A 13 -9.20 -0.14 -19.04
N HIS A 14 -8.57 0.69 -18.25
CA HIS A 14 -9.10 1.11 -16.93
C HIS A 14 -9.50 2.59 -16.93
N PRO A 15 -10.45 3.01 -16.06
CA PRO A 15 -10.75 4.42 -15.85
C PRO A 15 -9.56 5.15 -15.22
N LYS A 16 -9.67 6.48 -15.06
CA LYS A 16 -8.72 7.25 -14.26
C LYS A 16 -8.61 6.66 -12.86
N ILE A 17 -7.39 6.51 -12.37
CA ILE A 17 -7.09 5.98 -11.04
C ILE A 17 -6.68 7.14 -10.15
N ASP A 18 -7.46 7.40 -9.11
CA ASP A 18 -7.16 8.41 -8.09
C ASP A 18 -6.38 7.80 -6.91
N ILE A 19 -6.63 6.52 -6.60
CA ILE A 19 -5.90 5.79 -5.57
C ILE A 19 -5.33 4.51 -6.17
N LEU A 20 -4.01 4.39 -6.21
CA LEU A 20 -3.31 3.18 -6.65
C LEU A 20 -2.89 2.37 -5.42
N ILE A 21 -3.47 1.18 -5.25
CA ILE A 21 -3.08 0.26 -4.17
C ILE A 21 -2.28 -0.90 -4.74
N ILE A 22 -1.07 -1.08 -4.22
CA ILE A 22 -0.18 -2.18 -4.57
C ILE A 22 -0.20 -3.22 -3.46
N PRO A 23 -0.78 -4.40 -3.68
CA PRO A 23 -0.79 -5.47 -2.70
C PRO A 23 0.60 -6.12 -2.55
N GLY A 24 0.79 -6.79 -1.43
CA GLY A 24 1.96 -7.64 -1.21
C GLY A 24 1.80 -9.03 -1.79
N GLY A 25 2.73 -9.88 -1.43
CA GLY A 25 2.81 -11.29 -1.81
C GLY A 25 4.14 -11.64 -2.48
N GLU A 26 4.43 -12.93 -2.59
CA GLU A 26 5.66 -13.42 -3.23
C GLU A 26 5.78 -12.99 -4.69
N GLY A 27 4.65 -12.77 -5.38
CA GLY A 27 4.61 -12.30 -6.75
C GLY A 27 5.36 -10.99 -6.98
N THR A 28 5.46 -10.10 -5.98
CA THR A 28 6.16 -8.81 -6.10
C THR A 28 7.60 -8.95 -6.59
N LYS A 29 8.32 -10.04 -6.21
CA LYS A 29 9.69 -10.33 -6.69
C LYS A 29 9.78 -10.54 -8.20
N ASN A 30 8.69 -11.00 -8.80
CA ASN A 30 8.61 -11.24 -10.24
C ASN A 30 8.06 -10.02 -10.97
N GLU A 31 7.09 -9.33 -10.36
CA GLU A 31 6.46 -8.16 -10.98
C GLU A 31 7.44 -7.00 -11.17
N ILE A 32 8.34 -6.76 -10.23
CA ILE A 32 9.40 -5.73 -10.36
C ILE A 32 10.35 -5.95 -11.54
N LYS A 33 10.38 -7.16 -12.13
CA LYS A 33 11.19 -7.49 -13.31
C LYS A 33 10.46 -7.32 -14.63
N LYS A 34 9.15 -7.07 -14.58
CA LYS A 34 8.30 -6.95 -15.77
C LYS A 34 8.21 -5.49 -16.18
N LYS A 35 8.91 -5.13 -17.25
CA LYS A 35 8.96 -3.76 -17.78
C LYS A 35 7.57 -3.15 -17.97
N LYS A 36 6.64 -3.87 -18.63
CA LYS A 36 5.27 -3.38 -18.87
C LYS A 36 4.54 -3.03 -17.56
N VAL A 37 4.72 -3.83 -16.49
CA VAL A 37 4.10 -3.60 -15.19
C VAL A 37 4.68 -2.35 -14.54
N MET A 38 6.01 -2.23 -14.51
CA MET A 38 6.70 -1.11 -13.86
C MET A 38 6.41 0.21 -14.57
N GLU A 39 6.45 0.26 -15.89
CA GLU A 39 6.09 1.45 -16.69
C GLU A 39 4.62 1.86 -16.49
N TRP A 40 3.71 0.89 -16.39
CA TRP A 40 2.31 1.18 -16.11
C TRP A 40 2.14 1.79 -14.71
N ILE A 41 2.76 1.20 -13.68
CA ILE A 41 2.70 1.72 -12.31
C ILE A 41 3.30 3.12 -12.23
N GLU A 42 4.45 3.35 -12.85
CA GLU A 42 5.12 4.66 -12.88
C GLU A 42 4.22 5.75 -13.47
N ARG A 43 3.59 5.49 -14.61
CA ARG A 43 2.65 6.43 -15.23
C ARG A 43 1.40 6.64 -14.38
N THR A 44 0.83 5.56 -13.85
CA THR A 44 -0.41 5.62 -13.07
C THR A 44 -0.20 6.37 -11.76
N GLN A 45 0.88 6.08 -11.03
CA GLN A 45 1.18 6.79 -9.79
C GLN A 45 1.45 8.29 -10.01
N ALA A 46 2.02 8.68 -11.16
CA ALA A 46 2.26 10.08 -11.46
C ALA A 46 0.96 10.91 -11.47
N SER A 47 -0.13 10.34 -11.97
CA SER A 47 -1.45 10.98 -12.06
C SER A 47 -2.40 10.68 -10.90
N ALA A 48 -2.15 9.65 -10.10
CA ALA A 48 -2.95 9.32 -8.93
C ALA A 48 -2.70 10.30 -7.78
N ASP A 49 -3.71 10.55 -6.96
CA ASP A 49 -3.62 11.37 -5.76
C ASP A 49 -2.85 10.65 -4.63
N VAL A 50 -3.05 9.33 -4.54
CA VAL A 50 -2.42 8.46 -3.55
C VAL A 50 -1.88 7.19 -4.20
N MET A 51 -0.65 6.81 -3.84
CA MET A 51 -0.11 5.48 -4.06
C MET A 51 0.13 4.82 -2.70
N ALA A 52 -0.57 3.74 -2.43
CA ALA A 52 -0.46 2.99 -1.18
C ALA A 52 0.11 1.59 -1.44
N THR A 53 0.99 1.11 -0.58
CA THR A 53 1.52 -0.25 -0.66
C THR A 53 1.28 -1.03 0.61
N VAL A 54 0.96 -2.31 0.48
CA VAL A 54 0.76 -3.21 1.60
C VAL A 54 1.85 -4.27 1.61
N CYS A 55 2.42 -4.51 2.79
CA CYS A 55 3.36 -5.63 2.98
C CYS A 55 4.56 -5.52 2.03
N SER A 56 4.89 -6.60 1.30
CA SER A 56 5.98 -6.65 0.32
C SER A 56 5.72 -5.84 -0.96
N GLY A 57 4.55 -5.21 -1.10
CA GLY A 57 4.25 -4.26 -2.18
C GLY A 57 5.20 -3.07 -2.22
N ALA A 58 5.82 -2.71 -1.08
CA ALA A 58 6.82 -1.66 -0.97
C ALA A 58 8.07 -1.86 -1.87
N ARG A 59 8.34 -3.08 -2.36
CA ARG A 59 9.40 -3.32 -3.36
C ARG A 59 9.18 -2.52 -4.64
N ILE A 60 7.95 -2.30 -5.04
CA ILE A 60 7.63 -1.64 -6.30
C ILE A 60 8.01 -0.16 -6.28
N PRO A 61 7.51 0.67 -5.34
CA PRO A 61 7.98 2.05 -5.25
C PRO A 61 9.48 2.15 -4.92
N ALA A 62 10.08 1.18 -4.22
CA ALA A 62 11.50 1.14 -3.98
C ALA A 62 12.31 1.03 -5.29
N VAL A 63 11.94 0.12 -6.19
CA VAL A 63 12.58 -0.02 -7.51
C VAL A 63 12.38 1.21 -8.39
N LEU A 64 11.26 1.90 -8.27
CA LEU A 64 10.95 3.12 -9.02
C LEU A 64 11.62 4.38 -8.43
N GLY A 65 12.42 4.26 -7.36
CA GLY A 65 13.05 5.40 -6.69
C GLY A 65 12.07 6.29 -5.91
N LEU A 66 10.82 5.87 -5.77
CA LEU A 66 9.76 6.65 -5.13
C LEU A 66 9.85 6.63 -3.59
N LEU A 67 10.73 5.81 -3.03
CA LEU A 67 11.03 5.77 -1.59
C LEU A 67 12.38 6.38 -1.25
N ASP A 68 13.12 6.91 -2.22
CA ASP A 68 14.46 7.45 -1.99
C ASP A 68 14.42 8.62 -1.00
N GLY A 69 15.21 8.51 0.07
CA GLY A 69 15.29 9.51 1.15
C GLY A 69 14.03 9.60 2.03
N LEU A 70 13.02 8.78 1.80
CA LEU A 70 11.78 8.80 2.59
C LEU A 70 11.82 7.83 3.77
N GLU A 71 10.90 8.03 4.71
CA GLU A 71 10.56 7.02 5.71
C GLU A 71 9.55 6.04 5.08
N ALA A 72 9.67 4.75 5.40
CA ALA A 72 8.74 3.74 4.94
C ALA A 72 8.60 2.62 5.98
N THR A 73 7.55 1.82 5.83
CA THR A 73 7.43 0.54 6.52
C THR A 73 7.04 -0.55 5.53
N THR A 74 7.28 -1.79 5.90
CA THR A 74 6.98 -2.96 5.07
C THR A 74 6.86 -4.20 5.95
N HIS A 75 6.54 -5.34 5.37
CA HIS A 75 6.59 -6.60 6.10
C HIS A 75 8.03 -6.91 6.54
N HIS A 76 8.20 -7.40 7.78
CA HIS A 76 9.52 -7.63 8.37
C HIS A 76 10.46 -8.48 7.49
N SER A 77 9.91 -9.47 6.77
CA SER A 77 10.72 -10.38 5.92
C SER A 77 11.28 -9.72 4.64
N VAL A 78 10.91 -8.48 4.33
CA VAL A 78 11.35 -7.78 3.11
C VAL A 78 12.03 -6.43 3.38
N ILE A 79 12.32 -6.12 4.63
CA ILE A 79 13.01 -4.89 5.03
C ILE A 79 14.34 -4.75 4.29
N ASP A 80 15.16 -5.79 4.29
CA ASP A 80 16.46 -5.78 3.63
C ASP A 80 16.37 -5.63 2.11
N ASP A 81 15.32 -6.20 1.50
CA ASP A 81 15.07 -6.04 0.07
C ASP A 81 14.76 -4.57 -0.25
N VAL A 82 13.84 -3.94 0.51
CA VAL A 82 13.47 -2.53 0.30
C VAL A 82 14.66 -1.60 0.53
N LYS A 83 15.46 -1.83 1.57
CA LYS A 83 16.69 -1.06 1.84
C LYS A 83 17.74 -1.17 0.73
N LYS A 84 17.82 -2.32 0.04
CA LYS A 84 18.72 -2.51 -1.10
C LYS A 84 18.22 -1.86 -2.38
N LEU A 85 16.91 -1.72 -2.53
CA LEU A 85 16.24 -1.23 -3.74
C LEU A 85 16.07 0.30 -3.74
N ALA A 86 15.92 0.92 -2.57
CA ALA A 86 15.70 2.36 -2.44
C ALA A 86 16.92 3.04 -1.79
N THR A 87 17.35 4.15 -2.37
CA THR A 87 18.51 4.91 -1.87
C THR A 87 18.14 5.76 -0.67
N GLY A 88 18.80 5.55 0.48
CA GLY A 88 18.61 6.39 1.67
C GLY A 88 17.23 6.25 2.34
N VAL A 89 16.48 5.20 2.02
CA VAL A 89 15.20 4.92 2.70
C VAL A 89 15.42 4.59 4.17
N THR A 90 14.60 5.17 5.04
CA THR A 90 14.55 4.82 6.47
C THR A 90 13.36 3.88 6.71
N ILE A 91 13.62 2.66 7.14
CA ILE A 91 12.54 1.70 7.46
C ILE A 91 12.26 1.71 8.96
N ASP A 92 11.06 2.17 9.33
CA ASP A 92 10.52 2.07 10.67
C ASP A 92 9.53 0.88 10.75
N HIS A 93 9.99 -0.24 11.25
CA HIS A 93 9.20 -1.47 11.42
C HIS A 93 8.30 -1.44 12.65
N THR A 94 8.39 -0.42 13.49
CA THR A 94 7.50 -0.24 14.65
C THR A 94 6.18 0.41 14.25
N LYS A 95 6.16 1.14 13.14
CA LYS A 95 4.95 1.76 12.59
C LYS A 95 4.12 0.76 11.80
N ARG A 96 2.81 0.82 12.02
CA ARG A 96 1.86 0.03 11.23
C ARG A 96 1.80 0.51 9.77
N PHE A 97 1.86 1.83 9.57
CA PHE A 97 1.98 2.46 8.26
C PHE A 97 2.76 3.77 8.35
N VAL A 98 3.23 4.24 7.21
CA VAL A 98 3.89 5.55 7.04
C VAL A 98 3.19 6.30 5.92
N ASP A 99 2.85 7.56 6.15
CA ASP A 99 2.25 8.48 5.19
C ASP A 99 3.23 9.61 4.85
N ASN A 100 3.76 9.61 3.62
CA ASN A 100 4.58 10.71 3.07
C ASN A 100 3.75 11.63 2.15
N GLY A 101 2.45 11.77 2.40
CA GLY A 101 1.54 12.57 1.58
C GLY A 101 0.97 11.75 0.42
N LYS A 102 1.66 11.67 -0.69
CA LYS A 102 1.25 10.90 -1.87
C LYS A 102 1.62 9.42 -1.78
N ILE A 103 2.81 9.11 -1.29
CA ILE A 103 3.30 7.73 -1.17
C ILE A 103 3.09 7.24 0.26
N MET A 104 2.34 6.16 0.39
CA MET A 104 2.05 5.54 1.67
C MET A 104 2.47 4.08 1.68
N THR A 105 3.01 3.60 2.79
CA THR A 105 3.44 2.21 2.93
C THR A 105 2.90 1.61 4.21
N SER A 106 2.55 0.33 4.21
CA SER A 106 2.15 -0.39 5.42
C SER A 106 2.94 -1.66 5.64
N GLY A 107 2.99 -2.07 6.88
CA GLY A 107 3.49 -3.38 7.29
C GLY A 107 2.65 -4.53 6.73
N GLY A 108 2.84 -5.72 7.30
CA GLY A 108 2.18 -6.94 6.81
C GLY A 108 0.70 -6.99 7.11
N ILE A 109 -0.04 -7.57 6.20
CA ILE A 109 -1.44 -8.07 6.26
C ILE A 109 -2.41 -7.11 6.98
N SER A 110 -2.54 -7.21 8.30
CA SER A 110 -3.49 -6.41 9.09
C SER A 110 -3.16 -4.91 9.10
N ALA A 111 -1.89 -4.54 8.95
CA ALA A 111 -1.49 -3.13 8.84
C ALA A 111 -2.03 -2.46 7.57
N GLY A 112 -2.37 -3.24 6.54
CA GLY A 112 -3.07 -2.73 5.37
C GLY A 112 -4.48 -2.24 5.68
N ILE A 113 -5.15 -2.79 6.69
CA ILE A 113 -6.46 -2.32 7.17
C ILE A 113 -6.28 -0.94 7.81
N ASP A 114 -5.28 -0.77 8.68
CA ASP A 114 -5.00 0.52 9.32
C ASP A 114 -4.69 1.60 8.28
N LEU A 115 -3.86 1.28 7.28
CA LEU A 115 -3.57 2.20 6.18
C LEU A 115 -4.84 2.55 5.39
N SER A 116 -5.71 1.58 5.11
CA SER A 116 -6.96 1.81 4.38
C SER A 116 -7.89 2.75 5.16
N LEU A 117 -8.04 2.54 6.47
CA LEU A 117 -8.82 3.41 7.35
C LEU A 117 -8.20 4.81 7.46
N HIS A 118 -6.86 4.92 7.47
CA HIS A 118 -6.16 6.19 7.39
C HIS A 118 -6.47 6.94 6.09
N ILE A 119 -6.48 6.25 4.95
CA ILE A 119 -6.85 6.84 3.65
C ILE A 119 -8.31 7.30 3.69
N VAL A 120 -9.23 6.52 4.25
CA VAL A 120 -10.64 6.93 4.44
C VAL A 120 -10.71 8.18 5.30
N LYS A 121 -9.99 8.23 6.43
CA LYS A 121 -9.92 9.43 7.29
C LYS A 121 -9.40 10.65 6.53
N LYS A 122 -8.36 10.48 5.74
CA LYS A 122 -7.71 11.57 4.96
C LYS A 122 -8.64 12.13 3.88
N LEU A 123 -9.43 11.30 3.23
CA LEU A 123 -10.30 11.69 2.12
C LEU A 123 -11.70 12.13 2.56
N TYR A 124 -12.26 11.50 3.59
CA TYR A 124 -13.66 11.67 3.98
C TYR A 124 -13.84 12.17 5.41
N GLY A 125 -12.73 12.34 6.14
CA GLY A 125 -12.75 12.85 7.52
C GLY A 125 -12.87 11.75 8.59
N GLU A 126 -12.55 12.15 9.82
CA GLU A 126 -12.46 11.26 10.98
C GLU A 126 -13.75 10.50 11.27
N LYS A 127 -14.90 11.21 11.24
CA LYS A 127 -16.21 10.61 11.53
C LYS A 127 -16.57 9.46 10.57
N VAL A 128 -16.16 9.55 9.30
CA VAL A 128 -16.41 8.47 8.32
C VAL A 128 -15.52 7.28 8.63
N ALA A 129 -14.24 7.50 8.95
CA ALA A 129 -13.34 6.44 9.34
C ALA A 129 -13.79 5.73 10.63
N GLU A 130 -14.21 6.47 11.65
CA GLU A 130 -14.74 5.92 12.90
C GLU A 130 -15.98 5.03 12.66
N LYS A 131 -16.96 5.52 11.89
CA LYS A 131 -18.13 4.73 11.52
C LYS A 131 -17.78 3.48 10.71
N THR A 132 -16.75 3.57 9.85
CA THR A 132 -16.26 2.42 9.09
C THR A 132 -15.64 1.39 10.03
N MET A 133 -14.82 1.84 11.00
CA MET A 133 -14.24 0.95 12.01
C MET A 133 -15.31 0.27 12.87
N GLU A 134 -16.32 1.05 13.31
CA GLU A 134 -17.46 0.53 14.08
C GLU A 134 -18.23 -0.53 13.28
N TYR A 135 -18.55 -0.25 12.02
CA TYR A 135 -19.25 -1.20 11.14
C TYR A 135 -18.43 -2.47 10.87
N MET A 136 -17.13 -2.36 10.79
CA MET A 136 -16.20 -3.49 10.60
C MET A 136 -15.92 -4.25 11.91
N GLU A 137 -16.41 -3.77 13.04
CA GLU A 137 -16.02 -4.27 14.37
C GLU A 137 -14.49 -4.32 14.54
N TYR A 138 -13.79 -3.27 14.07
CA TYR A 138 -12.33 -3.23 14.02
C TYR A 138 -11.74 -2.30 15.08
N GLY A 139 -10.70 -2.80 15.78
CA GLY A 139 -9.96 -2.04 16.78
C GLY A 139 -10.79 -1.75 18.04
N GLU A 140 -10.56 -0.58 18.65
CA GLU A 140 -11.26 -0.15 19.87
C GLU A 140 -12.73 0.24 19.63
N ALA A 141 -13.09 0.47 18.36
CA ALA A 141 -14.47 0.77 17.95
C ALA A 141 -15.34 -0.50 17.85
N ALA A 142 -14.75 -1.69 17.97
CA ALA A 142 -15.51 -2.93 17.99
C ALA A 142 -16.46 -2.97 19.20
N PRO A 143 -17.73 -3.43 19.02
CA PRO A 143 -18.66 -3.58 20.15
C PRO A 143 -18.03 -4.46 21.22
N LYS A 144 -17.96 -3.98 22.44
CA LYS A 144 -17.54 -4.81 23.59
C LYS A 144 -18.68 -5.78 23.83
N ASN A 145 -18.46 -7.05 23.50
CA ASN A 145 -19.42 -8.10 23.86
C ASN A 145 -19.67 -8.05 25.36
N HIS A 146 -20.92 -7.78 25.72
CA HIS A 146 -21.41 -7.84 27.10
C HIS A 146 -21.76 -9.28 27.47
#